data_49e6e5cfc2d6a53e50a23727713a5b4b
#
_entry.id   49e6e5cfc2d6a53e50a23727713a5b4b
#
_cell.length_a   1.000
_cell.length_b   1.000
_cell.length_c   1.000
_cell.angle_alpha   90.00
_cell.angle_beta   90.00
_cell.angle_gamma   90.00
#
_symmetry.space_group_name_H-M   'P 1'
#
loop_
_entity.id
_entity.type
_entity.pdbx_description
1 polymer ?
#
loop_
_entity_poly.entity_id
_entity_poly.type
_entity_poly.pdbx_seq_one_letter_code
_entity_poly.pdbx_strand_id
1 'polypeptide(L)'
;MTEAELVKSLSERFYSDFADTVARRVRDAGAVELLYRVATSPYANLPKPARHKAAFRSAYVLEKIYFDTPDSFMPYAGLFCRKDFPACADPSARRHFAKVMADLLGRYTPEVRDLERIAEAAARWAVDPGA
;
A
#
# COMPACT_ATOMS: atom_id res chain seq x y z
N MET A 1 1.11 4.20 18.43
CA MET A 1 1.93 4.76 17.32
C MET A 1 1.19 5.92 16.69
N THR A 2 1.85 7.05 16.57
CA THR A 2 1.31 8.21 15.88
C THR A 2 1.72 8.21 14.41
N GLU A 3 1.04 9.03 13.60
CA GLU A 3 1.43 9.19 12.19
C GLU A 3 2.87 9.68 12.07
N ALA A 4 3.29 10.63 12.92
CA ALA A 4 4.66 11.14 12.92
C ALA A 4 5.68 10.04 13.23
N GLU A 5 5.40 9.17 14.20
CA GLU A 5 6.25 8.04 14.54
C GLU A 5 6.33 7.04 13.38
N LEU A 6 5.21 6.76 12.72
CA LEU A 6 5.19 5.86 11.57
C LEU A 6 5.98 6.44 10.40
N VAL A 7 5.76 7.71 10.06
CA VAL A 7 6.49 8.39 8.99
C VAL A 7 7.99 8.40 9.27
N LYS A 8 8.37 8.63 10.54
CA LYS A 8 9.78 8.56 10.96
C LYS A 8 10.36 7.17 10.71
N SER A 9 9.65 6.11 11.10
CA SER A 9 10.09 4.72 10.86
C SER A 9 10.26 4.44 9.37
N LEU A 10 9.35 4.95 8.53
CA LEU A 10 9.41 4.79 7.08
C LEU A 10 10.53 5.61 6.45
N SER A 11 11.03 6.65 7.13
CA SER A 11 12.07 7.54 6.63
C SER A 11 13.48 7.13 7.04
N GLU A 12 13.61 6.16 7.92
CA GLU A 12 14.91 5.67 8.38
C GLU A 12 15.72 5.06 7.24
N ARG A 13 17.04 4.91 7.46
CA ARG A 13 17.92 4.32 6.47
C ARG A 13 17.43 2.93 6.08
N PHE A 14 17.36 2.67 4.78
CA PHE A 14 16.92 1.38 4.26
C PHE A 14 17.94 0.28 4.61
N TYR A 15 17.43 -0.87 5.07
CA TYR A 15 18.23 -2.03 5.39
C TYR A 15 17.48 -3.31 4.96
N SER A 16 18.17 -4.45 4.93
CA SER A 16 17.66 -5.68 4.29
C SER A 16 16.35 -6.21 4.82
N ASP A 17 16.09 -6.09 6.13
CA ASP A 17 14.85 -6.54 6.76
C ASP A 17 13.93 -5.39 7.18
N PHE A 18 14.03 -4.26 6.48
CA PHE A 18 13.25 -3.06 6.75
C PHE A 18 11.76 -3.33 6.83
N ALA A 19 11.21 -3.99 5.79
CA ALA A 19 9.77 -4.21 5.71
C ALA A 19 9.27 -5.13 6.83
N ASP A 20 10.02 -6.17 7.16
CA ASP A 20 9.69 -7.08 8.26
C ASP A 20 9.69 -6.36 9.60
N THR A 21 10.71 -5.55 9.83
CA THR A 21 10.88 -4.84 11.10
C THR A 21 9.78 -3.82 11.30
N VAL A 22 9.49 -2.99 10.30
CA VAL A 22 8.45 -1.97 10.41
C VAL A 22 7.07 -2.62 10.48
N ALA A 23 6.82 -3.69 9.71
CA ALA A 23 5.55 -4.43 9.77
C ALA A 23 5.29 -4.96 11.18
N ARG A 24 6.32 -5.49 11.83
CA ARG A 24 6.20 -5.97 13.21
C ARG A 24 5.87 -4.85 14.18
N ARG A 25 6.55 -3.72 14.08
CA ARG A 25 6.27 -2.53 14.90
C ARG A 25 4.83 -2.05 14.73
N VAL A 26 4.35 -2.02 13.50
CA VAL A 26 2.99 -1.60 13.17
C VAL A 26 1.97 -2.56 13.77
N ARG A 27 2.17 -3.85 13.61
CA ARG A 27 1.25 -4.85 14.19
C ARG A 27 1.24 -4.81 15.71
N ASP A 28 2.42 -4.75 16.33
CA ASP A 28 2.55 -4.71 17.79
C ASP A 28 1.89 -3.47 18.39
N ALA A 29 1.90 -2.36 17.66
CA ALA A 29 1.26 -1.11 18.07
C ALA A 29 -0.24 -1.04 17.73
N GLY A 30 -0.80 -2.07 17.07
CA GLY A 30 -2.19 -2.02 16.61
C GLY A 30 -2.44 -0.93 15.58
N ALA A 31 -1.45 -0.63 14.73
CA ALA A 31 -1.46 0.56 13.86
C ALA A 31 -1.66 0.21 12.37
N VAL A 32 -2.30 -0.92 12.06
CA VAL A 32 -2.52 -1.34 10.66
C VAL A 32 -3.41 -0.32 9.92
N GLU A 33 -4.46 0.19 10.57
CA GLU A 33 -5.31 1.23 9.97
C GLU A 33 -4.50 2.49 9.64
N LEU A 34 -3.65 2.91 10.56
CA LEU A 34 -2.77 4.06 10.33
C LEU A 34 -1.84 3.83 9.15
N LEU A 35 -1.23 2.66 9.08
CA LEU A 35 -0.36 2.30 7.95
C LEU A 35 -1.15 2.31 6.64
N TYR A 36 -2.36 1.75 6.62
CA TYR A 36 -3.19 1.75 5.42
C TYR A 36 -3.46 3.18 4.94
N ARG A 37 -3.82 4.09 5.86
CA ARG A 37 -4.04 5.49 5.51
C ARG A 37 -2.78 6.16 4.98
N VAL A 38 -1.63 5.88 5.59
CA VAL A 38 -0.35 6.43 5.13
C VAL A 38 -0.01 5.90 3.74
N ALA A 39 -0.16 4.60 3.50
CA ALA A 39 0.15 3.98 2.21
C ALA A 39 -0.76 4.47 1.07
N THR A 40 -1.97 4.89 1.39
CA THR A 40 -2.94 5.36 0.39
C THR A 40 -3.08 6.87 0.34
N SER A 41 -2.28 7.61 1.14
CA SER A 41 -2.29 9.06 1.15
C SER A 41 -1.55 9.62 -0.07
N PRO A 42 -2.03 10.71 -0.68
CA PRO A 42 -1.32 11.37 -1.78
C PRO A 42 -0.08 12.17 -1.34
N TYR A 43 0.07 12.51 -0.05
CA TYR A 43 1.20 13.30 0.47
C TYR A 43 1.49 14.58 -0.32
N ALA A 44 0.44 15.28 -0.73
CA ALA A 44 0.54 16.43 -1.62
C ALA A 44 1.41 17.57 -1.09
N ASN A 45 1.54 17.68 0.24
CA ASN A 45 2.31 18.74 0.91
C ASN A 45 3.77 18.37 1.19
N LEU A 46 4.23 17.20 0.79
CA LEU A 46 5.63 16.83 0.89
C LEU A 46 6.38 17.11 -0.41
N PRO A 47 7.69 17.42 -0.34
CA PRO A 47 8.52 17.47 -1.54
C PRO A 47 8.48 16.15 -2.30
N LYS A 48 8.63 16.20 -3.62
CA LYS A 48 8.49 15.02 -4.49
C LYS A 48 9.35 13.82 -4.05
N PRO A 49 10.65 13.98 -3.70
CA PRO A 49 11.45 12.84 -3.26
C PRO A 49 10.94 12.21 -1.97
N ALA A 50 10.54 13.02 -0.99
CA ALA A 50 10.00 12.53 0.28
C ALA A 50 8.64 11.85 0.10
N ARG A 51 7.81 12.39 -0.79
CA ARG A 51 6.51 11.82 -1.13
C ARG A 51 6.65 10.44 -1.77
N HIS A 52 7.55 10.30 -2.74
CA HIS A 52 7.84 9.03 -3.40
C HIS A 52 8.34 7.99 -2.38
N LYS A 53 9.27 8.38 -1.52
CA LYS A 53 9.83 7.51 -0.49
C LYS A 53 8.76 7.01 0.48
N ALA A 54 7.89 7.91 0.95
CA ALA A 54 6.79 7.56 1.85
C ALA A 54 5.80 6.60 1.18
N ALA A 55 5.41 6.88 -0.06
CA ALA A 55 4.48 6.05 -0.82
C ALA A 55 5.05 4.64 -1.07
N PHE A 56 6.27 4.57 -1.55
CA PHE A 56 6.93 3.29 -1.84
C PHE A 56 7.09 2.43 -0.59
N ARG A 57 7.68 3.00 0.45
CA ARG A 57 8.00 2.24 1.66
C ARG A 57 6.76 1.80 2.43
N SER A 58 5.76 2.66 2.54
CA SER A 58 4.52 2.29 3.20
C SER A 58 3.76 1.21 2.42
N ALA A 59 3.75 1.26 1.09
CA ALA A 59 3.16 0.22 0.27
C ALA A 59 3.89 -1.12 0.44
N TYR A 60 5.21 -1.09 0.54
CA TYR A 60 6.00 -2.30 0.78
C TYR A 60 5.66 -2.92 2.15
N VAL A 61 5.60 -2.11 3.19
CA VAL A 61 5.23 -2.59 4.53
C VAL A 61 3.80 -3.13 4.54
N LEU A 62 2.88 -2.47 3.85
CA LEU A 62 1.48 -2.93 3.74
C LEU A 62 1.40 -4.29 3.04
N GLU A 63 2.14 -4.49 1.96
CA GLU A 63 2.25 -5.79 1.30
C GLU A 63 2.72 -6.86 2.27
N LYS A 64 3.74 -6.55 3.06
CA LYS A 64 4.29 -7.49 4.04
C LYS A 64 3.25 -7.90 5.08
N ILE A 65 2.51 -6.94 5.62
CA ILE A 65 1.43 -7.21 6.58
C ILE A 65 0.33 -8.06 5.92
N TYR A 66 -0.04 -7.74 4.69
CA TYR A 66 -1.06 -8.49 3.97
C TYR A 66 -0.69 -9.97 3.86
N PHE A 67 0.54 -10.27 3.41
CA PHE A 67 0.95 -11.66 3.22
C PHE A 67 1.21 -12.40 4.53
N ASP A 68 1.65 -11.72 5.58
CA ASP A 68 1.86 -12.32 6.90
C ASP A 68 0.53 -12.58 7.63
N THR A 69 -0.41 -11.64 7.54
CA THR A 69 -1.70 -11.72 8.25
C THR A 69 -2.82 -11.15 7.36
N PRO A 70 -3.27 -11.92 6.33
CA PRO A 70 -4.28 -11.42 5.39
C PRO A 70 -5.56 -10.91 6.05
N ASP A 71 -5.98 -11.53 7.14
CA ASP A 71 -7.19 -11.14 7.86
C ASP A 71 -7.14 -9.71 8.39
N SER A 72 -5.94 -9.21 8.71
CA SER A 72 -5.78 -7.84 9.20
C SER A 72 -6.03 -6.79 8.10
N PHE A 73 -5.95 -7.19 6.83
CA PHE A 73 -6.22 -6.32 5.69
C PHE A 73 -7.69 -6.35 5.26
N MET A 74 -8.41 -7.42 5.54
CA MET A 74 -9.78 -7.59 5.02
C MET A 74 -10.75 -6.44 5.35
N PRO A 75 -10.64 -5.75 6.50
CA PRO A 75 -11.49 -4.58 6.74
C PRO A 75 -11.34 -3.47 5.69
N TYR A 76 -10.19 -3.41 4.99
CA TYR A 76 -9.90 -2.39 3.99
C TYR A 76 -10.09 -2.88 2.55
N ALA A 77 -10.37 -4.17 2.35
CA ALA A 77 -10.44 -4.78 1.02
C ALA A 77 -11.42 -4.09 0.09
N GLY A 78 -12.62 -3.75 0.57
CA GLY A 78 -13.63 -3.05 -0.22
C GLY A 78 -13.17 -1.67 -0.67
N LEU A 79 -12.61 -0.89 0.25
CA LEU A 79 -12.10 0.45 -0.04
C LEU A 79 -10.89 0.39 -0.98
N PHE A 80 -10.00 -0.58 -0.77
CA PHE A 80 -8.84 -0.78 -1.61
C PHE A 80 -9.23 -1.06 -3.06
N CYS A 81 -10.18 -1.98 -3.26
CA CYS A 81 -10.66 -2.33 -4.61
C CYS A 81 -11.39 -1.17 -5.28
N ARG A 82 -12.25 -0.46 -4.54
CA ARG A 82 -13.11 0.57 -5.10
C ARG A 82 -12.38 1.87 -5.38
N LYS A 83 -11.45 2.25 -4.50
CA LYS A 83 -10.86 3.60 -4.53
C LYS A 83 -9.34 3.60 -4.57
N ASP A 84 -8.70 3.02 -3.57
CA ASP A 84 -7.29 3.28 -3.31
C ASP A 84 -6.34 2.59 -4.30
N PHE A 85 -6.68 1.39 -4.76
CA PHE A 85 -5.88 0.72 -5.79
C PHE A 85 -5.91 1.49 -7.11
N PRO A 86 -7.08 1.82 -7.70
CA PRO A 86 -7.10 2.56 -8.96
C PRO A 86 -6.46 3.94 -8.87
N ALA A 87 -6.50 4.57 -7.69
CA ALA A 87 -5.99 5.92 -7.49
C ALA A 87 -4.48 5.96 -7.25
N CYS A 88 -3.80 4.84 -7.10
CA CYS A 88 -2.37 4.81 -6.79
C CYS A 88 -1.55 5.43 -7.93
N ALA A 89 -0.81 6.50 -7.61
CA ALA A 89 -0.06 7.27 -8.60
C ALA A 89 1.44 6.95 -8.63
N ASP A 90 1.99 6.44 -7.54
CA ASP A 90 3.43 6.17 -7.45
C ASP A 90 3.78 4.83 -8.11
N PRO A 91 4.67 4.80 -9.12
CA PRO A 91 5.00 3.57 -9.84
C PRO A 91 5.56 2.45 -8.96
N SER A 92 6.37 2.79 -7.96
CA SER A 92 6.93 1.79 -7.06
C SER A 92 5.88 1.24 -6.10
N ALA A 93 4.99 2.09 -5.60
CA ALA A 93 3.86 1.65 -4.78
C ALA A 93 2.92 0.75 -5.57
N ARG A 94 2.68 1.04 -6.85
CA ARG A 94 1.84 0.24 -7.74
C ARG A 94 2.28 -1.22 -7.80
N ARG A 95 3.60 -1.48 -7.80
CA ARG A 95 4.13 -2.85 -7.83
C ARG A 95 3.70 -3.64 -6.59
N HIS A 96 3.78 -3.01 -5.43
CA HIS A 96 3.36 -3.64 -4.17
C HIS A 96 1.85 -3.82 -4.11
N PHE A 97 1.10 -2.82 -4.52
CA PHE A 97 -0.36 -2.90 -4.56
C PHE A 97 -0.85 -3.96 -5.56
N ALA A 98 -0.16 -4.11 -6.70
CA ALA A 98 -0.51 -5.13 -7.68
C ALA A 98 -0.33 -6.55 -7.13
N LYS A 99 0.73 -6.78 -6.35
CA LYS A 99 0.94 -8.07 -5.69
C LYS A 99 -0.16 -8.38 -4.68
N VAL A 100 -0.54 -7.38 -3.89
CA VAL A 100 -1.65 -7.53 -2.94
C VAL A 100 -2.95 -7.82 -3.69
N MET A 101 -3.26 -7.06 -4.74
CA MET A 101 -4.49 -7.24 -5.50
C MET A 101 -4.57 -8.61 -6.15
N ALA A 102 -3.48 -9.10 -6.73
CA ALA A 102 -3.44 -10.40 -7.38
C ALA A 102 -3.84 -11.53 -6.42
N ASP A 103 -3.37 -11.48 -5.17
CA ASP A 103 -3.74 -12.47 -4.16
C ASP A 103 -5.14 -12.18 -3.59
N LEU A 104 -5.46 -10.91 -3.36
CA LEU A 104 -6.72 -10.50 -2.76
C LEU A 104 -7.93 -10.96 -3.57
N LEU A 105 -7.84 -10.96 -4.90
CA LEU A 105 -8.95 -11.39 -5.77
C LEU A 105 -9.28 -12.88 -5.61
N GLY A 106 -8.40 -13.67 -5.02
CA GLY A 106 -8.68 -15.06 -4.63
C GLY A 106 -9.37 -15.20 -3.29
N ARG A 107 -9.45 -14.12 -2.51
CA ARG A 107 -10.02 -14.12 -1.13
C ARG A 107 -11.21 -13.21 -0.98
N TYR A 108 -11.36 -12.21 -1.84
CA TYR A 108 -12.39 -11.19 -1.78
C TYR A 108 -12.98 -10.97 -3.17
N THR A 109 -14.30 -10.88 -3.25
CA THR A 109 -15.00 -10.69 -4.53
C THR A 109 -15.51 -9.24 -4.62
N PRO A 110 -14.84 -8.36 -5.40
CA PRO A 110 -15.32 -7.00 -5.61
C PRO A 110 -16.58 -6.98 -6.46
N GLU A 111 -17.30 -5.85 -6.44
CA GLU A 111 -18.39 -5.62 -7.39
C GLU A 111 -17.83 -5.58 -8.82
N VAL A 112 -18.67 -5.93 -9.81
CA VAL A 112 -18.23 -5.99 -11.22
C VAL A 112 -17.64 -4.67 -11.70
N ARG A 113 -18.27 -3.54 -11.36
CA ARG A 113 -17.74 -2.22 -11.76
C ARG A 113 -16.38 -1.91 -11.15
N ASP A 114 -16.12 -2.42 -9.94
CA ASP A 114 -14.80 -2.24 -9.30
C ASP A 114 -13.76 -3.12 -9.98
N LEU A 115 -14.13 -4.35 -10.36
CA LEU A 115 -13.24 -5.22 -11.15
C LEU A 115 -12.85 -4.58 -12.48
N GLU A 116 -13.80 -3.93 -13.15
CA GLU A 116 -13.52 -3.22 -14.41
C GLU A 116 -12.50 -2.10 -14.20
N ARG A 117 -12.65 -1.33 -13.13
CA ARG A 117 -11.72 -0.24 -12.79
C ARG A 117 -10.34 -0.77 -12.42
N ILE A 118 -10.28 -1.87 -11.69
CA ILE A 118 -9.02 -2.53 -11.33
C ILE A 118 -8.31 -2.97 -12.62
N ALA A 119 -9.03 -3.62 -13.54
CA ALA A 119 -8.46 -4.07 -14.81
C ALA A 119 -7.96 -2.89 -15.65
N GLU A 120 -8.72 -1.80 -15.72
CA GLU A 120 -8.31 -0.59 -16.44
C GLU A 120 -7.04 0.02 -15.83
N ALA A 121 -6.97 0.11 -14.51
CA ALA A 121 -5.80 0.65 -13.82
C ALA A 121 -4.57 -0.23 -14.10
N ALA A 122 -4.70 -1.54 -13.96
CA ALA A 122 -3.60 -2.47 -14.22
C ALA A 122 -3.11 -2.39 -15.66
N ALA A 123 -4.02 -2.25 -16.63
CA ALA A 123 -3.67 -2.11 -18.04
C ALA A 123 -2.90 -0.80 -18.29
N ARG A 124 -3.34 0.32 -17.70
CA ARG A 124 -2.62 1.59 -17.81
C ARG A 124 -1.21 1.49 -17.22
N TRP A 125 -1.09 0.86 -16.07
CA TRP A 125 0.22 0.72 -15.41
C TRP A 125 1.19 -0.14 -16.21
N ALA A 126 0.69 -1.15 -16.90
CA ALA A 126 1.52 -2.05 -17.72
C ALA A 126 2.20 -1.32 -18.88
N VAL A 127 1.61 -0.24 -19.39
CA VAL A 127 2.16 0.55 -20.50
C VAL A 127 2.79 1.86 -20.05
N ASP A 128 2.79 2.16 -18.74
CA ASP A 128 3.40 3.37 -18.20
C ASP A 128 4.92 3.21 -18.17
N PRO A 129 5.69 4.04 -18.88
CA PRO A 129 7.14 3.93 -18.90
C PRO A 129 7.80 4.20 -17.55
N GLY A 130 7.09 4.81 -16.60
CA GLY A 130 7.57 5.03 -15.24
C GLY A 130 7.38 3.84 -14.30
N ALA A 131 6.65 2.82 -14.74
CA ALA A 131 6.30 1.69 -13.88
C ALA A 131 7.43 0.65 -13.75
#